data_a3886192723e398da93d44627200322d
#
_entry.id   a3886192723e398da93d44627200322d
#
_cell.length_a   1.000
_cell.length_b   1.000
_cell.length_c   1.000
_cell.angle_alpha   90.00
_cell.angle_beta   90.00
_cell.angle_gamma   90.00
#
_symmetry.space_group_name_H-M   'P 1'
#
loop_
_entity.id
_entity.type
_entity.pdbx_description
1 polymer ?
#
loop_
_entity_poly.entity_id
_entity_poly.type
_entity_poly.pdbx_seq_one_letter_code
_entity_poly.pdbx_strand_id
1 'polypeptide(L)'
;MDAINELKEWVGNNHTELADWAAEAEAYTNDFKAGNLSEDEYKELMEDLKHSKAISDAADDLAVRSKANEMLDNLIIAAGCVL
;
A
#
# COMPACT_ATOMS: atom_id res chain seq x y z
N MET A 1 -11.56 11.93 0.09
CA MET A 1 -11.15 10.86 1.02
C MET A 1 -9.65 10.67 0.95
N ASP A 2 -9.06 10.32 2.09
CA ASP A 2 -7.64 10.11 2.18
C ASP A 2 -7.30 8.73 1.59
N ALA A 3 -6.17 8.63 0.92
CA ALA A 3 -5.74 7.40 0.23
C ALA A 3 -5.57 6.22 1.19
N ILE A 4 -5.15 6.48 2.44
CA ILE A 4 -5.03 5.45 3.47
C ILE A 4 -6.41 4.88 3.80
N ASN A 5 -7.41 5.74 3.98
CA ASN A 5 -8.77 5.32 4.29
C ASN A 5 -9.38 4.53 3.14
N GLU A 6 -9.13 4.93 1.90
CA GLU A 6 -9.59 4.19 0.73
C GLU A 6 -9.00 2.79 0.69
N LEU A 7 -7.71 2.66 0.97
CA LEU A 7 -7.03 1.37 1.01
C LEU A 7 -7.62 0.47 2.10
N LYS A 8 -7.77 1.01 3.31
CA LYS A 8 -8.30 0.27 4.47
C LYS A 8 -9.75 -0.18 4.22
N GLU A 9 -10.56 0.67 3.62
CA GLU A 9 -11.93 0.37 3.30
C GLU A 9 -12.04 -0.73 2.24
N TRP A 10 -11.25 -0.64 1.18
CA TRP A 10 -11.21 -1.67 0.15
C TRP A 10 -10.80 -3.04 0.73
N VAL A 11 -9.75 -3.05 1.54
CA VAL A 11 -9.27 -4.27 2.19
C VAL A 11 -10.31 -4.81 3.17
N GLY A 12 -10.87 -3.95 4.02
CA GLY A 12 -11.82 -4.36 5.04
C GLY A 12 -13.14 -4.90 4.47
N ASN A 13 -13.58 -4.36 3.34
CA ASN A 13 -14.86 -4.75 2.74
C ASN A 13 -14.75 -5.95 1.81
N ASN A 14 -13.59 -6.16 1.18
CA ASN A 14 -13.46 -7.14 0.10
C ASN A 14 -12.32 -8.14 0.29
N HIS A 15 -11.28 -7.78 1.04
CA HIS A 15 -10.03 -8.55 1.09
C HIS A 15 -9.42 -8.54 2.49
N THR A 16 -10.15 -9.08 3.47
CA THR A 16 -9.68 -9.08 4.87
C THR A 16 -8.37 -9.84 5.06
N GLU A 17 -8.03 -10.74 4.14
CA GLU A 17 -6.74 -11.43 4.13
C GLU A 17 -5.55 -10.49 3.88
N LEU A 18 -5.81 -9.29 3.38
CA LEU A 18 -4.80 -8.26 3.14
C LEU A 18 -4.69 -7.23 4.28
N ALA A 19 -5.35 -7.48 5.42
CA ALA A 19 -5.37 -6.52 6.52
C ALA A 19 -3.95 -6.18 7.03
N ASP A 20 -3.09 -7.18 7.19
CA ASP A 20 -1.72 -6.95 7.64
C ASP A 20 -0.90 -6.18 6.60
N TRP A 21 -1.08 -6.50 5.33
CA TRP A 21 -0.46 -5.79 4.22
C TRP A 21 -0.86 -4.31 4.21
N ALA A 22 -2.14 -4.02 4.40
CA ALA A 22 -2.64 -2.64 4.46
C ALA A 22 -2.09 -1.90 5.68
N ALA A 23 -1.97 -2.57 6.83
CA ALA A 23 -1.39 -2.00 8.04
C ALA A 23 0.08 -1.63 7.83
N GLU A 24 0.84 -2.45 7.13
CA GLU A 24 2.24 -2.15 6.79
C GLU A 24 2.34 -0.92 5.88
N ALA A 25 1.47 -0.83 4.88
CA ALA A 25 1.44 0.33 3.98
C ALA A 25 1.15 1.63 4.75
N GLU A 26 0.20 1.57 5.67
CA GLU A 26 -0.13 2.71 6.52
C GLU A 26 1.05 3.10 7.42
N ALA A 27 1.71 2.12 8.05
CA ALA A 27 2.84 2.36 8.93
C ALA A 27 4.00 3.02 8.18
N TYR A 28 4.34 2.53 6.99
CA TYR A 28 5.40 3.12 6.17
C TYR A 28 5.06 4.54 5.74
N THR A 29 3.82 4.78 5.36
CA THR A 29 3.36 6.11 4.96
C THR A 29 3.46 7.10 6.12
N ASN A 30 3.04 6.68 7.32
CA ASN A 30 3.13 7.51 8.51
C ASN A 30 4.58 7.79 8.91
N ASP A 31 5.46 6.80 8.81
CA ASP A 31 6.89 6.96 9.09
C ASP A 31 7.54 7.94 8.10
N PHE A 32 7.19 7.85 6.84
CA PHE A 32 7.68 8.81 5.85
C PHE A 32 7.21 10.22 6.16
N LYS A 33 5.92 10.40 6.47
CA LYS A 33 5.36 11.72 6.82
C LYS A 33 5.98 12.29 8.09
N ALA A 34 6.36 11.43 9.03
CA ALA A 34 7.00 11.85 10.29
C ALA A 34 8.50 12.15 10.13
N GLY A 35 9.07 11.89 8.96
CA GLY A 35 10.49 12.13 8.69
C GLY A 35 11.41 10.97 9.08
N ASN A 36 10.85 9.81 9.40
CA ASN A 36 11.62 8.63 9.80
C ASN A 36 12.15 7.82 8.62
N LEU A 37 11.62 8.05 7.43
CA LEU A 37 12.05 7.39 6.19
C LEU A 37 12.34 8.45 5.14
N SER A 38 13.38 8.23 4.33
CA SER A 38 13.61 9.06 3.15
C SER A 38 12.62 8.67 2.05
N GLU A 39 12.50 9.53 1.02
CA GLU A 39 11.64 9.24 -0.12
C GLU A 39 12.03 7.93 -0.80
N ASP A 40 13.34 7.70 -1.00
CA ASP A 40 13.83 6.47 -1.62
C ASP A 40 13.53 5.23 -0.79
N GLU A 41 13.73 5.31 0.53
CA GLU A 41 13.42 4.23 1.45
C GLU A 41 11.93 3.89 1.44
N TYR A 42 11.10 4.91 1.49
CA TYR A 42 9.65 4.74 1.45
C TYR A 42 9.19 4.08 0.15
N LYS A 43 9.68 4.56 -0.99
CA LYS A 43 9.33 3.98 -2.29
C LYS A 43 9.78 2.52 -2.39
N GLU A 44 10.97 2.20 -1.90
CA GLU A 44 11.48 0.83 -1.90
C GLU A 44 10.60 -0.09 -1.07
N LEU A 45 10.21 0.33 0.13
CA LEU A 45 9.32 -0.44 0.99
C LEU A 45 7.95 -0.65 0.35
N MET A 46 7.41 0.36 -0.32
CA MET A 46 6.13 0.25 -1.01
C MET A 46 6.24 -0.69 -2.22
N GLU A 47 7.35 -0.66 -2.94
CA GLU A 47 7.58 -1.62 -4.03
C GLU A 47 7.65 -3.06 -3.51
N ASP A 48 8.29 -3.27 -2.37
CA ASP A 48 8.34 -4.58 -1.73
C ASP A 48 6.92 -5.08 -1.39
N LEU A 49 6.04 -4.18 -0.95
CA LEU A 49 4.65 -4.54 -0.69
C LEU A 49 3.90 -4.98 -1.96
N LYS A 50 4.22 -4.38 -3.11
CA LYS A 50 3.61 -4.77 -4.38
C LYS A 50 3.94 -6.20 -4.77
N HIS A 51 5.08 -6.71 -4.31
CA HIS A 51 5.59 -8.03 -4.62
C HIS A 51 5.55 -8.97 -3.41
N SER A 52 4.83 -8.58 -2.35
CA SER A 52 4.79 -9.36 -1.13
C SER A 52 4.05 -10.69 -1.34
N LYS A 53 4.36 -11.66 -0.48
CA LYS A 53 3.70 -12.95 -0.49
C LYS A 53 2.20 -12.82 -0.26
N ALA A 54 1.78 -11.87 0.58
CA ALA A 54 0.37 -11.62 0.84
C ALA A 54 -0.40 -11.30 -0.45
N ILE A 55 0.19 -10.46 -1.31
CA ILE A 55 -0.41 -10.14 -2.61
C ILE A 55 -0.35 -11.33 -3.55
N SER A 56 0.75 -12.06 -3.59
CA SER A 56 0.88 -13.25 -4.44
C SER A 56 -0.11 -14.33 -4.05
N ASP A 57 -0.32 -14.55 -2.76
CA ASP A 57 -1.23 -15.58 -2.26
C ASP A 57 -2.70 -15.19 -2.40
N ALA A 58 -3.02 -13.92 -2.16
CA ALA A 58 -4.40 -13.42 -2.23
C ALA A 58 -4.87 -13.14 -3.65
N ALA A 59 -3.95 -12.92 -4.57
CA ALA A 59 -4.24 -12.43 -5.91
C ALA A 59 -4.10 -13.51 -6.96
N ASP A 60 -4.96 -14.53 -6.90
CA ASP A 60 -5.21 -15.39 -8.05
C ASP A 60 -5.89 -14.60 -9.16
N ASP A 61 -6.45 -13.46 -8.80
CA ASP A 61 -7.16 -12.57 -9.72
C ASP A 61 -6.26 -11.38 -10.06
N LEU A 62 -6.00 -11.20 -11.34
CA LEU A 62 -5.21 -10.09 -11.86
C LEU A 62 -5.83 -8.73 -11.50
N ALA A 63 -7.16 -8.67 -11.41
CA ALA A 63 -7.86 -7.44 -11.03
C ALA A 63 -7.54 -7.01 -9.59
N VAL A 64 -7.44 -7.97 -8.67
CA VAL A 64 -7.07 -7.69 -7.28
C VAL A 64 -5.65 -7.17 -7.20
N ARG A 65 -4.72 -7.81 -7.91
CA ARG A 65 -3.32 -7.39 -7.95
C ARG A 65 -3.18 -5.98 -8.53
N SER A 66 -3.87 -5.71 -9.61
CA SER A 66 -3.87 -4.40 -10.26
C SER A 66 -4.41 -3.32 -9.33
N LYS A 67 -5.50 -3.62 -8.62
CA LYS A 67 -6.10 -2.69 -7.68
C LYS A 67 -5.18 -2.42 -6.49
N ALA A 68 -4.52 -3.45 -5.97
CA ALA A 68 -3.56 -3.30 -4.87
C ALA A 68 -2.41 -2.38 -5.28
N ASN A 69 -1.85 -2.58 -6.47
CA ASN A 69 -0.77 -1.73 -6.98
C ASN A 69 -1.23 -0.29 -7.16
N GLU A 70 -2.43 -0.08 -7.69
CA GLU A 70 -3.02 1.25 -7.84
C GLU A 70 -3.16 1.95 -6.49
N MET A 71 -3.64 1.24 -5.47
CA MET A 71 -3.80 1.80 -4.14
C MET A 71 -2.46 2.22 -3.52
N LEU A 72 -1.42 1.41 -3.70
CA LEU A 72 -0.08 1.76 -3.23
C LEU A 72 0.49 2.97 -3.96
N ASP A 73 0.31 3.05 -5.27
CA ASP A 73 0.75 4.21 -6.05
C ASP A 73 0.03 5.47 -5.60
N ASN A 74 -1.26 5.38 -5.31
CA ASN A 74 -2.03 6.52 -4.79
C ASN A 74 -1.51 6.99 -3.43
N LEU A 75 -1.09 6.06 -2.56
CA LEU A 75 -0.48 6.41 -1.28
C LEU A 75 0.85 7.15 -1.48
N ILE A 76 1.68 6.67 -2.40
CA ILE A 76 2.98 7.29 -2.68
C ILE A 76 2.78 8.71 -3.16
N ILE A 77 1.86 8.92 -4.10
CA ILE A 77 1.55 10.25 -4.64
C ILE A 77 0.95 11.14 -3.55
N ALA A 78 0.01 10.62 -2.76
CA ALA A 78 -0.64 11.37 -1.69
C ALA A 78 0.34 11.79 -0.59
N ALA A 79 1.43 11.02 -0.40
CA ALA A 79 2.48 11.35 0.56
C ALA A 79 3.46 12.41 0.03
N GLY A 80 3.33 12.80 -1.23
CA GLY A 80 4.15 13.86 -1.84
C GLY A 80 5.32 13.36 -2.68
N CYS A 81 5.39 12.06 -2.94
CA CYS A 81 6.44 11.49 -3.78
C CYS A 81 6.07 11.58 -5.26
N VAL A 82 7.10 11.56 -6.11
CA VAL A 82 6.93 11.49 -7.56
C VAL A 82 7.22 10.07 -8.02
N LEU A 83 6.33 9.51 -8.80
CA LEU A 83 6.53 8.17 -9.36
C LEU A 83 7.29 8.20 -10.68
#